data_9b44e7328bc3d3d950a7422ee06ebe07
#
_entry.id   9b44e7328bc3d3d950a7422ee06ebe07
#
_cell.length_a   1.000
_cell.length_b   1.000
_cell.length_c   1.000
_cell.angle_alpha   90.00
_cell.angle_beta   90.00
_cell.angle_gamma   90.00
#
_symmetry.space_group_name_H-M   'P 1'
#
loop_
_entity.id
_entity.type
_entity.pdbx_description
1 polymer ?
#
loop_
_entity_poly.entity_id
_entity_poly.type
_entity_poly.pdbx_seq_one_letter_code
_entity_poly.pdbx_strand_id
1 'polypeptide(L)'
;MKALINVRIYDYKDYIENGYVVFDELIHEVGEMKNFKYKGYQIIDGKGQLLLPNFVCAHSHIYSIFARGLSLPFNPHNFQEILDQMWWKLDSKIDNQITYYSGIAAGSEFLLNGVTTIIDHHASGTEILGSLSSLKKALDNTLHLRSILCFETSDRYPVDECIKENISFANRYHTSTVNGLFGMHASMSLSNETLKKISRKLKDLPIHIHVAESDMDVIDSHQKYDMEILERLDKYHLVNKDSLIVHGVYISDKELDIVKNRGAYMVVNPSSNLNNAVGITDIKRFLDKDIPVMVGNDGLSSSMAIEYQNALYLTHLKNESPTALNISHILKMINNAYEYVGRRLDIKIGKIQNGFVSDFMLVPYTPFTDMNNSNAFGHIFYGLFPNFRPNDVYVSGKNLVKNGVLSSKKVKNELQIANKYSAELWKRVKE
;
A
#
# COMPACT_ATOMS: atom_id res chain seq x y z
N MET A 1 9.63 2.02 29.16
CA MET A 1 10.16 1.03 28.18
C MET A 1 9.58 -0.35 28.45
N LYS A 2 9.42 -1.15 27.41
CA LYS A 2 8.96 -2.53 27.39
C LYS A 2 10.10 -3.43 26.94
N ALA A 3 10.09 -4.71 27.36
CA ALA A 3 10.96 -5.72 26.81
C ALA A 3 10.12 -6.92 26.35
N LEU A 4 10.15 -7.19 25.05
CA LEU A 4 9.60 -8.39 24.46
C LEU A 4 10.70 -9.45 24.47
N ILE A 5 10.43 -10.56 25.13
CA ILE A 5 11.41 -11.65 25.36
C ILE A 5 10.92 -12.97 24.78
N ASN A 6 11.82 -13.94 24.62
CA ASN A 6 11.51 -15.29 24.13
C ASN A 6 10.81 -15.25 22.75
N VAL A 7 11.42 -14.56 21.78
CA VAL A 7 10.91 -14.46 20.40
C VAL A 7 11.96 -14.94 19.40
N ARG A 8 11.52 -15.57 18.31
CA ARG A 8 12.33 -15.66 17.10
C ARG A 8 12.24 -14.32 16.38
N ILE A 9 13.39 -13.75 15.99
CA ILE A 9 13.41 -12.46 15.31
C ILE A 9 13.90 -12.66 13.89
N TYR A 10 13.18 -12.12 12.92
CA TYR A 10 13.66 -11.99 11.55
C TYR A 10 13.25 -10.63 10.96
N ASP A 11 14.23 -9.81 10.63
CA ASP A 11 13.99 -8.45 10.12
C ASP A 11 14.14 -8.36 8.59
N TYR A 12 13.88 -9.45 7.89
CA TYR A 12 14.11 -9.63 6.45
C TYR A 12 15.59 -9.59 6.03
N LYS A 13 16.50 -9.67 7.01
CA LYS A 13 17.94 -9.79 6.81
C LYS A 13 18.58 -10.72 7.82
N ASP A 14 18.43 -10.39 9.09
CA ASP A 14 19.10 -11.10 10.19
C ASP A 14 18.10 -11.93 10.99
N TYR A 15 18.47 -13.16 11.35
CA TYR A 15 17.66 -14.11 12.12
C TYR A 15 18.27 -14.38 13.49
N ILE A 16 17.44 -14.35 14.54
CA ILE A 16 17.80 -14.73 15.91
C ILE A 16 16.77 -15.77 16.38
N GLU A 17 17.24 -16.98 16.71
CA GLU A 17 16.38 -18.10 17.11
C GLU A 17 15.64 -17.86 18.44
N ASN A 18 16.32 -17.27 19.43
CA ASN A 18 15.72 -16.88 20.70
C ASN A 18 16.28 -15.54 21.13
N GLY A 19 15.48 -14.52 20.95
CA GLY A 19 15.88 -13.13 21.11
C GLY A 19 14.98 -12.32 22.03
N TYR A 20 15.41 -11.07 22.21
CA TYR A 20 14.64 -10.04 22.91
C TYR A 20 14.74 -8.69 22.18
N VAL A 21 13.74 -7.84 22.41
CA VAL A 21 13.71 -6.45 21.92
C VAL A 21 13.28 -5.53 23.08
N VAL A 22 14.08 -4.51 23.37
CA VAL A 22 13.71 -3.43 24.30
C VAL A 22 13.27 -2.22 23.51
N PHE A 23 12.08 -1.70 23.84
CA PHE A 23 11.44 -0.68 23.01
C PHE A 23 10.47 0.23 23.77
N ASP A 24 10.21 1.40 23.22
CA ASP A 24 9.07 2.27 23.41
C ASP A 24 8.52 2.68 22.03
N GLU A 25 8.55 3.94 21.63
CA GLU A 25 8.25 4.35 20.24
C GLU A 25 9.34 3.92 19.26
N LEU A 26 10.57 3.79 19.76
CA LEU A 26 11.73 3.30 19.03
C LEU A 26 12.25 2.00 19.65
N ILE A 27 12.99 1.25 18.85
CA ILE A 27 13.75 0.09 19.31
C ILE A 27 15.07 0.59 19.90
N HIS A 28 15.37 0.19 21.14
CA HIS A 28 16.56 0.60 21.88
C HIS A 28 17.63 -0.50 21.96
N GLU A 29 17.21 -1.76 22.07
CA GLU A 29 18.13 -2.89 22.20
C GLU A 29 17.51 -4.14 21.57
N VAL A 30 18.32 -4.91 20.84
CA VAL A 30 17.96 -6.22 20.26
C VAL A 30 19.10 -7.17 20.49
N GLY A 31 18.82 -8.43 20.85
CA GLY A 31 19.85 -9.41 21.03
C GLY A 31 19.35 -10.82 21.34
N GLU A 32 20.28 -11.74 21.49
CA GLU A 32 19.99 -13.11 21.95
C GLU A 32 19.60 -13.13 23.42
N MET A 33 18.61 -13.94 23.82
CA MET A 33 18.11 -14.06 25.19
C MET A 33 19.21 -14.30 26.25
N LYS A 34 20.28 -15.04 25.91
CA LYS A 34 21.41 -15.27 26.84
C LYS A 34 22.10 -13.98 27.30
N ASN A 35 21.93 -12.89 26.54
CA ASN A 35 22.53 -11.56 26.82
C ASN A 35 21.53 -10.62 27.49
N PHE A 36 20.26 -10.99 27.64
CA PHE A 36 19.23 -10.13 28.20
C PHE A 36 19.53 -9.78 29.67
N LYS A 37 19.45 -8.48 29.96
CA LYS A 37 19.59 -7.96 31.32
C LYS A 37 18.34 -7.18 31.71
N TYR A 38 17.66 -7.64 32.73
CA TYR A 38 16.48 -6.93 33.26
C TYR A 38 16.89 -5.59 33.89
N LYS A 39 16.26 -4.51 33.45
CA LYS A 39 16.51 -3.13 33.94
C LYS A 39 15.20 -2.44 34.32
N GLY A 40 14.24 -3.16 34.93
CA GLY A 40 12.95 -2.59 35.32
C GLY A 40 11.94 -2.41 34.18
N TYR A 41 12.09 -3.14 33.08
CA TYR A 41 11.17 -3.08 31.95
C TYR A 41 9.84 -3.77 32.23
N GLN A 42 8.76 -3.30 31.59
CA GLN A 42 7.54 -4.10 31.46
C GLN A 42 7.81 -5.30 30.55
N ILE A 43 7.80 -6.49 31.12
CA ILE A 43 8.09 -7.72 30.37
C ILE A 43 6.85 -8.18 29.60
N ILE A 44 7.08 -8.55 28.35
CA ILE A 44 6.12 -9.20 27.44
C ILE A 44 6.78 -10.50 26.96
N ASP A 45 6.19 -11.64 27.31
CA ASP A 45 6.68 -12.93 26.84
C ASP A 45 6.11 -13.25 25.46
N GLY A 46 6.95 -13.34 24.44
CA GLY A 46 6.58 -13.65 23.08
C GLY A 46 6.34 -15.15 22.81
N LYS A 47 6.62 -16.03 23.78
CA LYS A 47 6.28 -17.46 23.73
C LYS A 47 6.82 -18.19 22.50
N GLY A 48 8.01 -17.82 22.04
CA GLY A 48 8.64 -18.40 20.86
C GLY A 48 7.99 -18.04 19.51
N GLN A 49 7.07 -17.06 19.47
CA GLN A 49 6.50 -16.57 18.23
C GLN A 49 7.56 -15.87 17.37
N LEU A 50 7.29 -15.77 16.07
CA LEU A 50 8.14 -15.07 15.11
C LEU A 50 7.82 -13.56 15.15
N LEU A 51 8.83 -12.74 15.34
CA LEU A 51 8.77 -11.29 15.30
C LEU A 51 9.25 -10.80 13.94
N LEU A 52 8.38 -10.07 13.22
CA LEU A 52 8.63 -9.52 11.90
C LEU A 52 8.34 -8.02 11.88
N PRO A 53 9.01 -7.20 11.04
CA PRO A 53 8.55 -5.86 10.71
C PRO A 53 7.16 -5.91 10.07
N ASN A 54 6.34 -4.88 10.33
CA ASN A 54 5.01 -4.73 9.73
C ASN A 54 5.09 -4.46 8.23
N PHE A 55 4.07 -4.85 7.48
CA PHE A 55 4.02 -4.62 6.04
C PHE A 55 3.65 -3.16 5.68
N VAL A 56 4.08 -2.79 4.48
CA VAL A 56 3.67 -1.60 3.73
C VAL A 56 2.81 -2.04 2.56
N CYS A 57 1.66 -1.38 2.35
CA CYS A 57 0.89 -1.47 1.12
C CYS A 57 1.23 -0.25 0.25
N ALA A 58 1.81 -0.47 -0.93
CA ALA A 58 2.36 0.61 -1.76
C ALA A 58 1.34 1.29 -2.68
N HIS A 59 0.13 0.75 -2.81
CA HIS A 59 -0.99 1.33 -3.54
C HIS A 59 -2.29 0.69 -3.06
N SER A 60 -3.26 1.52 -2.74
CA SER A 60 -4.59 1.09 -2.31
C SER A 60 -5.64 2.14 -2.69
N HIS A 61 -6.88 1.69 -2.82
CA HIS A 61 -8.09 2.50 -2.83
C HIS A 61 -8.92 2.17 -1.58
N ILE A 62 -8.65 2.82 -0.48
CA ILE A 62 -9.27 2.52 0.82
C ILE A 62 -10.80 2.54 0.76
N TYR A 63 -11.38 3.45 -0.01
CA TYR A 63 -12.84 3.54 -0.14
C TYR A 63 -13.49 2.28 -0.73
N SER A 64 -12.75 1.47 -1.49
CA SER A 64 -13.22 0.24 -2.12
C SER A 64 -13.71 -0.82 -1.12
N ILE A 65 -13.30 -0.75 0.14
CA ILE A 65 -13.78 -1.64 1.20
C ILE A 65 -15.31 -1.67 1.27
N PHE A 66 -15.97 -0.56 0.93
CA PHE A 66 -17.41 -0.45 0.92
C PHE A 66 -18.08 -0.98 -0.36
N ALA A 67 -17.30 -1.38 -1.37
CA ALA A 67 -17.81 -2.13 -2.52
C ALA A 67 -18.06 -3.61 -2.18
N ARG A 68 -17.43 -4.12 -1.12
CA ARG A 68 -17.51 -5.54 -0.76
C ARG A 68 -18.95 -5.94 -0.40
N GLY A 69 -19.53 -6.84 -1.20
CA GLY A 69 -20.91 -7.28 -1.06
C GLY A 69 -21.97 -6.35 -1.69
N LEU A 70 -21.56 -5.24 -2.31
CA LEU A 70 -22.47 -4.37 -3.07
C LEU A 70 -23.01 -5.12 -4.29
N SER A 71 -24.33 -5.29 -4.33
CA SER A 71 -25.02 -5.91 -5.48
C SER A 71 -25.58 -4.81 -6.40
N LEU A 72 -24.99 -4.70 -7.58
CA LEU A 72 -25.43 -3.84 -8.69
C LEU A 72 -25.66 -4.70 -9.93
N PRO A 73 -26.43 -4.23 -10.93
CA PRO A 73 -26.36 -4.78 -12.27
C PRO A 73 -24.90 -4.64 -12.79
N PHE A 74 -24.23 -5.78 -12.94
CA PHE A 74 -22.80 -5.82 -13.27
C PHE A 74 -22.56 -6.91 -14.32
N ASN A 75 -22.29 -6.52 -15.55
CA ASN A 75 -21.99 -7.43 -16.66
C ASN A 75 -20.99 -6.75 -17.62
N PRO A 76 -19.78 -6.41 -17.15
CA PRO A 76 -18.78 -5.73 -17.97
C PRO A 76 -18.17 -6.70 -18.99
N HIS A 77 -17.92 -6.21 -20.20
CA HIS A 77 -17.22 -6.92 -21.28
C HIS A 77 -15.77 -6.44 -21.46
N ASN A 78 -15.40 -5.35 -20.82
CA ASN A 78 -14.07 -4.76 -20.87
C ASN A 78 -13.78 -3.92 -19.60
N PHE A 79 -12.55 -3.46 -19.46
CA PHE A 79 -12.13 -2.70 -18.30
C PHE A 79 -12.88 -1.37 -18.12
N GLN A 80 -13.17 -0.63 -19.22
CA GLN A 80 -13.95 0.62 -19.14
C GLN A 80 -15.34 0.37 -18.55
N GLU A 81 -15.98 -0.72 -18.91
CA GLU A 81 -17.28 -1.07 -18.36
C GLU A 81 -17.25 -1.45 -16.88
N ILE A 82 -16.12 -1.99 -16.37
CA ILE A 82 -15.88 -2.18 -14.92
C ILE A 82 -15.89 -0.82 -14.22
N LEU A 83 -15.18 0.16 -14.76
CA LEU A 83 -15.16 1.52 -14.23
C LEU A 83 -16.56 2.14 -14.23
N ASP A 84 -17.26 2.10 -15.37
CA ASP A 84 -18.58 2.71 -15.56
C ASP A 84 -19.68 2.04 -14.73
N GLN A 85 -19.66 0.72 -14.61
CA GLN A 85 -20.72 -0.04 -13.93
C GLN A 85 -20.52 -0.11 -12.41
N MET A 86 -19.29 0.02 -11.91
CA MET A 86 -18.97 -0.14 -10.50
C MET A 86 -18.25 1.08 -9.91
N TRP A 87 -16.97 1.29 -10.28
CA TRP A 87 -16.10 2.16 -9.54
C TRP A 87 -16.47 3.64 -9.62
N TRP A 88 -16.78 4.13 -10.83
CA TRP A 88 -17.21 5.52 -11.04
C TRP A 88 -18.60 5.83 -10.48
N LYS A 89 -19.45 4.82 -10.33
CA LYS A 89 -20.71 4.98 -9.60
C LYS A 89 -20.47 5.11 -8.11
N LEU A 90 -19.60 4.24 -7.56
CA LEU A 90 -19.31 4.23 -6.14
C LEU A 90 -18.62 5.52 -5.70
N ASP A 91 -17.50 5.88 -6.35
CA ASP A 91 -16.67 7.01 -5.97
C ASP A 91 -17.42 8.36 -6.10
N SER A 92 -18.30 8.50 -7.10
CA SER A 92 -19.11 9.71 -7.28
C SER A 92 -20.04 10.03 -6.12
N LYS A 93 -20.35 9.05 -5.26
CA LYS A 93 -21.30 9.18 -4.15
C LYS A 93 -20.64 9.32 -2.77
N ILE A 94 -19.30 9.32 -2.72
CA ILE A 94 -18.52 9.40 -1.50
C ILE A 94 -18.39 10.86 -1.04
N ASP A 95 -18.72 11.11 0.21
CA ASP A 95 -18.47 12.33 0.95
C ASP A 95 -17.37 12.17 2.00
N ASN A 96 -17.04 13.24 2.73
CA ASN A 96 -16.00 13.23 3.76
C ASN A 96 -16.30 12.30 4.94
N GLN A 97 -17.58 12.06 5.26
CA GLN A 97 -17.97 11.12 6.31
C GLN A 97 -17.79 9.68 5.87
N ILE A 98 -18.23 9.35 4.67
CA ILE A 98 -18.03 8.01 4.07
C ILE A 98 -16.53 7.76 3.92
N THR A 99 -15.75 8.74 3.50
CA THR A 99 -14.27 8.68 3.44
C THR A 99 -13.67 8.32 4.81
N TYR A 100 -14.08 9.00 5.88
CA TYR A 100 -13.60 8.70 7.24
C TYR A 100 -13.92 7.26 7.64
N TYR A 101 -15.16 6.80 7.46
CA TYR A 101 -15.58 5.47 7.90
C TYR A 101 -15.06 4.35 7.00
N SER A 102 -14.83 4.58 5.72
CA SER A 102 -14.09 3.63 4.87
C SER A 102 -12.64 3.49 5.36
N GLY A 103 -12.00 4.61 5.76
CA GLY A 103 -10.68 4.60 6.39
C GLY A 103 -10.63 3.79 7.68
N ILE A 104 -11.66 3.89 8.54
CA ILE A 104 -11.77 3.06 9.76
C ILE A 104 -11.92 1.57 9.40
N ALA A 105 -12.77 1.24 8.44
CA ALA A 105 -13.05 -0.14 8.06
C ALA A 105 -11.81 -0.80 7.41
N ALA A 106 -11.28 -0.21 6.34
CA ALA A 106 -10.12 -0.75 5.64
C ALA A 106 -8.85 -0.73 6.50
N GLY A 107 -8.58 0.37 7.21
CA GLY A 107 -7.42 0.48 8.09
C GLY A 107 -7.44 -0.55 9.23
N SER A 108 -8.63 -0.89 9.74
CA SER A 108 -8.79 -1.97 10.73
C SER A 108 -8.47 -3.34 10.14
N GLU A 109 -8.88 -3.61 8.90
CA GLU A 109 -8.55 -4.85 8.20
C GLU A 109 -7.06 -4.93 7.87
N PHE A 110 -6.45 -3.84 7.43
CA PHE A 110 -5.00 -3.75 7.24
C PHE A 110 -4.23 -4.07 8.52
N LEU A 111 -4.62 -3.49 9.66
CA LEU A 111 -4.03 -3.80 10.97
C LEU A 111 -4.10 -5.29 11.30
N LEU A 112 -5.27 -5.92 11.09
CA LEU A 112 -5.46 -7.35 11.35
C LEU A 112 -4.59 -8.25 10.43
N ASN A 113 -4.11 -7.72 9.32
CA ASN A 113 -3.18 -8.37 8.39
C ASN A 113 -1.72 -7.91 8.56
N GLY A 114 -1.39 -7.16 9.62
CA GLY A 114 -0.03 -6.69 9.89
C GLY A 114 0.47 -5.58 8.95
N VAL A 115 -0.43 -4.94 8.21
CA VAL A 115 -0.11 -3.77 7.39
C VAL A 115 -0.34 -2.51 8.20
N THR A 116 0.69 -1.71 8.38
CA THR A 116 0.63 -0.52 9.24
C THR A 116 1.04 0.78 8.56
N THR A 117 1.48 0.68 7.31
CA THR A 117 1.73 1.84 6.45
C THR A 117 1.01 1.63 5.13
N ILE A 118 0.21 2.62 4.70
CA ILE A 118 -0.63 2.54 3.51
C ILE A 118 -0.35 3.75 2.62
N ILE A 119 -0.10 3.51 1.34
CA ILE A 119 -0.06 4.55 0.32
C ILE A 119 -1.39 4.47 -0.43
N ASP A 120 -2.26 5.46 -0.17
CA ASP A 120 -3.63 5.44 -0.68
C ASP A 120 -3.86 6.44 -1.82
N HIS A 121 -4.63 6.01 -2.79
CA HIS A 121 -5.07 6.77 -3.96
C HIS A 121 -6.58 6.99 -3.86
N HIS A 122 -6.98 8.13 -3.28
CA HIS A 122 -8.35 8.39 -2.88
C HIS A 122 -9.19 9.05 -3.97
N ALA A 123 -10.45 8.64 -4.09
CA ALA A 123 -11.47 9.29 -4.90
C ALA A 123 -12.76 9.51 -4.11
N SER A 124 -13.36 10.70 -4.26
CA SER A 124 -14.66 11.06 -3.67
C SER A 124 -15.32 12.19 -4.46
N GLY A 125 -16.40 11.89 -5.17
CA GLY A 125 -17.04 12.83 -6.10
C GLY A 125 -18.03 13.79 -5.45
N THR A 126 -18.60 13.44 -4.29
CA THR A 126 -19.55 14.32 -3.58
C THR A 126 -18.83 15.44 -2.83
N GLU A 127 -17.69 15.14 -2.21
CA GLU A 127 -16.86 16.13 -1.49
C GLU A 127 -15.38 15.85 -1.73
N ILE A 128 -14.71 16.70 -2.49
CA ILE A 128 -13.29 16.60 -2.81
C ILE A 128 -12.46 17.24 -1.70
N LEU A 129 -12.74 18.52 -1.41
CA LEU A 129 -11.97 19.29 -0.44
C LEU A 129 -12.16 18.74 0.99
N GLY A 130 -11.04 18.44 1.64
CA GLY A 130 -11.03 17.89 3.01
C GLY A 130 -11.10 16.37 3.07
N SER A 131 -11.25 15.68 1.94
CA SER A 131 -11.33 14.21 1.89
C SER A 131 -10.05 13.54 2.39
N LEU A 132 -8.88 14.00 1.97
CA LEU A 132 -7.59 13.49 2.46
C LEU A 132 -7.40 13.77 3.95
N SER A 133 -7.90 14.89 4.46
CA SER A 133 -7.86 15.19 5.90
C SER A 133 -8.82 14.28 6.69
N SER A 134 -9.96 13.90 6.13
CA SER A 134 -10.89 12.92 6.70
C SER A 134 -10.28 11.52 6.73
N LEU A 135 -9.63 11.11 5.67
CA LEU A 135 -8.91 9.84 5.61
C LEU A 135 -7.73 9.81 6.59
N LYS A 136 -6.92 10.88 6.64
CA LYS A 136 -5.86 11.05 7.65
C LYS A 136 -6.39 10.94 9.07
N LYS A 137 -7.55 11.53 9.37
CA LYS A 137 -8.19 11.44 10.70
C LYS A 137 -8.52 10.00 11.06
N ALA A 138 -9.01 9.19 10.12
CA ALA A 138 -9.27 7.77 10.31
C ALA A 138 -7.98 6.98 10.56
N LEU A 139 -7.02 7.10 9.65
CA LEU A 139 -5.82 6.27 9.67
C LEU A 139 -4.83 6.67 10.78
N ASP A 140 -4.41 7.93 10.83
CA ASP A 140 -3.40 8.41 11.76
C ASP A 140 -3.99 8.70 13.16
N ASN A 141 -5.05 9.52 13.28
CA ASN A 141 -5.54 9.95 14.58
C ASN A 141 -6.33 8.86 15.32
N THR A 142 -7.06 8.00 14.60
CA THR A 142 -7.92 6.99 15.21
C THR A 142 -7.27 5.61 15.26
N LEU A 143 -6.68 5.17 14.17
CA LEU A 143 -6.06 3.84 14.04
C LEU A 143 -4.57 3.82 14.33
N HIS A 144 -3.91 4.98 14.42
CA HIS A 144 -2.46 5.12 14.59
C HIS A 144 -1.63 4.44 13.50
N LEU A 145 -2.16 4.39 12.27
CA LEU A 145 -1.46 3.93 11.08
C LEU A 145 -0.65 5.05 10.43
N ARG A 146 0.44 4.68 9.76
CA ARG A 146 1.15 5.60 8.88
C ARG A 146 0.47 5.65 7.51
N SER A 147 0.48 6.81 6.87
CA SER A 147 -0.14 6.94 5.54
C SER A 147 0.56 7.97 4.65
N ILE A 148 0.58 7.67 3.36
CA ILE A 148 0.97 8.60 2.30
C ILE A 148 -0.24 8.69 1.38
N LEU A 149 -0.85 9.88 1.28
CA LEU A 149 -2.17 10.03 0.69
C LEU A 149 -2.14 10.95 -0.52
N CYS A 150 -2.97 10.68 -1.51
CA CYS A 150 -3.25 11.58 -2.62
C CYS A 150 -4.70 11.45 -3.08
N PHE A 151 -5.20 12.52 -3.74
CA PHE A 151 -6.52 12.54 -4.35
C PHE A 151 -6.42 12.28 -5.86
N GLU A 152 -7.27 11.43 -6.38
CA GLU A 152 -7.36 11.04 -7.79
C GLU A 152 -7.84 12.19 -8.68
N THR A 153 -6.91 13.00 -9.19
CA THR A 153 -7.25 14.06 -10.15
C THR A 153 -7.69 13.45 -11.47
N SER A 154 -8.88 13.83 -11.95
CA SER A 154 -9.51 13.36 -13.18
C SER A 154 -10.41 14.43 -13.77
N ASP A 155 -10.56 14.46 -15.09
CA ASP A 155 -11.52 15.36 -15.76
C ASP A 155 -12.99 15.02 -15.44
N ARG A 156 -13.24 13.91 -14.75
CA ARG A 156 -14.56 13.55 -14.18
C ARG A 156 -14.99 14.48 -13.04
N TYR A 157 -14.04 15.20 -12.44
CA TYR A 157 -14.22 16.05 -11.27
C TYR A 157 -13.86 17.51 -11.57
N PRO A 158 -14.24 18.46 -10.70
CA PRO A 158 -13.71 19.82 -10.72
C PRO A 158 -12.19 19.81 -10.52
N VAL A 159 -11.42 19.84 -11.62
CA VAL A 159 -9.96 19.70 -11.66
C VAL A 159 -9.24 20.64 -10.69
N ASP A 160 -9.71 21.90 -10.59
CA ASP A 160 -9.07 22.90 -9.73
C ASP A 160 -9.23 22.55 -8.22
N GLU A 161 -10.33 21.87 -7.84
CA GLU A 161 -10.53 21.36 -6.48
C GLU A 161 -9.61 20.15 -6.21
N CYS A 162 -9.48 19.22 -7.17
CA CYS A 162 -8.57 18.09 -7.06
C CYS A 162 -7.12 18.54 -6.87
N ILE A 163 -6.67 19.51 -7.69
CA ILE A 163 -5.33 20.10 -7.57
C ILE A 163 -5.16 20.76 -6.20
N LYS A 164 -6.16 21.52 -5.75
CA LYS A 164 -6.13 22.20 -4.45
C LYS A 164 -6.05 21.20 -3.29
N GLU A 165 -6.83 20.13 -3.34
CA GLU A 165 -6.81 19.10 -2.28
C GLU A 165 -5.43 18.45 -2.15
N ASN A 166 -4.85 17.96 -3.27
CA ASN A 166 -3.51 17.36 -3.29
C ASN A 166 -2.43 18.30 -2.75
N ILE A 167 -2.36 19.52 -3.32
CA ILE A 167 -1.30 20.49 -2.97
C ILE A 167 -1.45 20.99 -1.52
N SER A 168 -2.69 21.28 -1.09
CA SER A 168 -2.94 21.76 0.27
C SER A 168 -2.63 20.70 1.31
N PHE A 169 -2.99 19.44 1.03
CA PHE A 169 -2.70 18.31 1.90
C PHE A 169 -1.19 18.07 2.02
N ALA A 170 -0.49 17.95 0.89
CA ALA A 170 0.95 17.69 0.88
C ALA A 170 1.76 18.81 1.56
N ASN A 171 1.36 20.09 1.38
CA ASN A 171 2.00 21.19 2.05
C ASN A 171 1.75 21.23 3.58
N ARG A 172 0.57 20.75 4.01
CA ARG A 172 0.18 20.76 5.42
C ARG A 172 0.73 19.61 6.23
N TYR A 173 0.85 18.43 5.61
CA TYR A 173 1.21 17.20 6.31
C TYR A 173 2.51 16.60 5.75
N HIS A 174 3.58 16.88 6.48
CA HIS A 174 4.90 16.29 6.27
C HIS A 174 5.45 15.90 7.65
N THR A 175 5.01 14.74 8.14
CA THR A 175 5.31 14.25 9.49
C THR A 175 5.87 12.82 9.43
N SER A 176 6.31 12.29 10.56
CA SER A 176 6.75 10.90 10.67
C SER A 176 5.63 9.85 10.51
N THR A 177 4.37 10.29 10.41
CA THR A 177 3.21 9.40 10.26
C THR A 177 2.39 9.67 9.01
N VAL A 178 2.45 10.89 8.45
CA VAL A 178 1.62 11.30 7.31
C VAL A 178 2.40 12.15 6.33
N ASN A 179 2.27 11.85 5.04
CA ASN A 179 2.79 12.64 3.92
C ASN A 179 1.77 12.66 2.77
N GLY A 180 1.98 13.55 1.80
CA GLY A 180 1.17 13.66 0.59
C GLY A 180 1.96 13.36 -0.69
N LEU A 181 1.25 12.87 -1.71
CA LEU A 181 1.66 12.81 -3.11
C LEU A 181 0.68 13.62 -3.94
N PHE A 182 0.91 13.71 -5.24
CA PHE A 182 -0.07 14.25 -6.19
C PHE A 182 -0.74 13.10 -6.95
N GLY A 183 -2.01 12.84 -6.64
CA GLY A 183 -2.80 11.79 -7.29
C GLY A 183 -3.33 12.23 -8.66
N MET A 184 -3.18 11.33 -9.62
CA MET A 184 -3.73 11.43 -10.97
C MET A 184 -4.38 10.08 -11.31
N HIS A 185 -5.58 10.07 -11.90
CA HIS A 185 -6.24 8.79 -12.21
C HIS A 185 -5.43 7.99 -13.25
N ALA A 186 -5.66 8.26 -14.52
CA ALA A 186 -5.00 7.57 -15.64
C ALA A 186 -4.93 8.51 -16.86
N SER A 187 -4.07 8.21 -17.84
CA SER A 187 -3.93 9.03 -19.04
C SER A 187 -5.26 9.29 -19.76
N MET A 188 -6.09 8.25 -19.89
CA MET A 188 -7.38 8.29 -20.58
C MET A 188 -8.41 9.25 -19.98
N SER A 189 -8.28 9.59 -18.70
CA SER A 189 -9.21 10.48 -17.97
C SER A 189 -8.65 11.89 -17.73
N LEU A 190 -7.55 12.26 -18.40
CA LEU A 190 -6.85 13.52 -18.22
C LEU A 190 -6.59 14.19 -19.58
N SER A 191 -7.17 15.36 -19.82
CA SER A 191 -6.89 16.17 -21.00
C SER A 191 -5.51 16.83 -20.94
N ASN A 192 -4.98 17.25 -22.08
CA ASN A 192 -3.74 18.03 -22.14
C ASN A 192 -3.84 19.36 -21.39
N GLU A 193 -5.06 19.93 -21.32
CA GLU A 193 -5.30 21.15 -20.55
C GLU A 193 -5.13 20.90 -19.06
N THR A 194 -5.68 19.79 -18.56
CA THR A 194 -5.52 19.36 -17.17
C THR A 194 -4.05 19.09 -16.84
N LEU A 195 -3.32 18.37 -17.71
CA LEU A 195 -1.89 18.13 -17.49
C LEU A 195 -1.09 19.44 -17.42
N LYS A 196 -1.41 20.44 -18.26
CA LYS A 196 -0.80 21.78 -18.19
C LYS A 196 -1.12 22.50 -16.88
N LYS A 197 -2.36 22.41 -16.38
CA LYS A 197 -2.75 22.98 -15.09
C LYS A 197 -1.96 22.35 -13.95
N ILE A 198 -1.86 21.02 -13.92
CA ILE A 198 -1.12 20.27 -12.92
C ILE A 198 0.36 20.66 -12.95
N SER A 199 1.00 20.63 -14.13
CA SER A 199 2.42 20.95 -14.32
C SER A 199 2.81 22.31 -13.72
N ARG A 200 1.94 23.32 -13.86
CA ARG A 200 2.17 24.68 -13.29
C ARG A 200 2.13 24.73 -11.76
N LYS A 201 1.54 23.72 -11.11
CA LYS A 201 1.30 23.69 -9.66
C LYS A 201 2.08 22.63 -8.93
N LEU A 202 2.50 21.56 -9.64
CA LEU A 202 3.07 20.34 -9.08
C LEU A 202 4.39 20.59 -8.33
N LYS A 203 5.28 21.47 -8.86
CA LYS A 203 6.65 21.65 -8.38
C LYS A 203 7.37 20.27 -8.33
N ASP A 204 7.98 19.95 -7.18
CA ASP A 204 8.74 18.71 -6.97
C ASP A 204 7.92 17.60 -6.28
N LEU A 205 6.59 17.78 -6.15
CA LEU A 205 5.74 16.77 -5.52
C LEU A 205 5.64 15.53 -6.43
N PRO A 206 5.98 14.32 -5.95
CA PRO A 206 5.88 13.11 -6.76
C PRO A 206 4.42 12.79 -7.12
N ILE A 207 4.21 12.34 -8.35
CA ILE A 207 2.88 11.86 -8.79
C ILE A 207 2.63 10.40 -8.39
N HIS A 208 1.36 10.05 -8.28
CA HIS A 208 0.86 8.69 -8.10
C HIS A 208 -0.25 8.48 -9.13
N ILE A 209 -0.05 7.58 -10.11
CA ILE A 209 -0.92 7.45 -11.29
C ILE A 209 -0.99 6.00 -11.78
N HIS A 210 -2.17 5.57 -12.26
CA HIS A 210 -2.35 4.32 -13.00
C HIS A 210 -1.84 4.49 -14.44
N VAL A 211 -1.03 3.55 -14.92
CA VAL A 211 -0.42 3.60 -16.24
C VAL A 211 -0.51 2.23 -16.90
N ALA A 212 -1.07 2.20 -18.10
CA ALA A 212 -1.13 0.99 -18.92
C ALA A 212 -1.68 -0.23 -18.16
N GLU A 213 -2.75 -0.02 -17.35
CA GLU A 213 -3.43 -1.09 -16.64
C GLU A 213 -4.15 -2.01 -17.61
N SER A 214 -4.83 -1.44 -18.60
CA SER A 214 -5.44 -2.16 -19.71
C SER A 214 -4.86 -1.71 -21.04
N ASP A 215 -5.04 -2.48 -22.10
CA ASP A 215 -4.69 -2.12 -23.47
C ASP A 215 -5.47 -0.88 -23.95
N MET A 216 -6.68 -0.66 -23.43
CA MET A 216 -7.52 0.50 -23.75
C MET A 216 -6.84 1.83 -23.37
N ASP A 217 -6.13 1.89 -22.24
CA ASP A 217 -5.41 3.09 -21.82
C ASP A 217 -4.29 3.45 -22.82
N VAL A 218 -3.57 2.43 -23.31
CA VAL A 218 -2.53 2.58 -24.32
C VAL A 218 -3.13 3.00 -25.67
N ILE A 219 -4.20 2.32 -26.12
CA ILE A 219 -4.92 2.63 -27.37
C ILE A 219 -5.45 4.07 -27.33
N ASP A 220 -6.07 4.49 -26.24
CA ASP A 220 -6.59 5.85 -26.05
C ASP A 220 -5.47 6.90 -26.18
N SER A 221 -4.31 6.65 -25.55
CA SER A 221 -3.17 7.57 -25.64
C SER A 221 -2.64 7.72 -27.05
N HIS A 222 -2.49 6.62 -27.79
CA HIS A 222 -2.06 6.66 -29.20
C HIS A 222 -3.09 7.32 -30.10
N GLN A 223 -4.38 6.98 -29.97
CA GLN A 223 -5.43 7.56 -30.83
C GLN A 223 -5.64 9.06 -30.63
N LYS A 224 -5.57 9.53 -29.39
CA LYS A 224 -5.84 10.94 -29.09
C LYS A 224 -4.61 11.84 -29.16
N TYR A 225 -3.42 11.30 -28.86
CA TYR A 225 -2.24 12.12 -28.64
C TYR A 225 -1.02 11.69 -29.47
N ASP A 226 -1.10 10.56 -30.16
CA ASP A 226 0.02 9.96 -30.94
C ASP A 226 1.29 9.80 -30.10
N MET A 227 1.11 9.37 -28.83
CA MET A 227 2.19 9.23 -27.84
C MET A 227 1.95 8.04 -26.91
N GLU A 228 3.05 7.46 -26.39
CA GLU A 228 3.01 6.61 -25.20
C GLU A 228 2.53 7.42 -23.98
N ILE A 229 1.95 6.74 -22.98
CA ILE A 229 1.38 7.38 -21.80
C ILE A 229 2.44 8.19 -21.04
N LEU A 230 3.58 7.57 -20.71
CA LEU A 230 4.63 8.25 -19.95
C LEU A 230 5.39 9.29 -20.80
N GLU A 231 5.53 9.12 -22.12
CA GLU A 231 6.05 10.17 -22.99
C GLU A 231 5.19 11.44 -22.91
N ARG A 232 3.85 11.25 -22.92
CA ARG A 232 2.90 12.34 -22.76
C ARG A 232 3.04 13.03 -21.40
N LEU A 233 3.13 12.28 -20.31
CA LEU A 233 3.29 12.83 -18.96
C LEU A 233 4.65 13.53 -18.81
N ASP A 234 5.72 12.96 -19.33
CA ASP A 234 7.06 13.51 -19.25
C ASP A 234 7.21 14.80 -20.06
N LYS A 235 6.52 14.93 -21.19
CA LYS A 235 6.41 16.18 -21.96
C LYS A 235 5.87 17.35 -21.13
N TYR A 236 5.02 17.08 -20.14
CA TYR A 236 4.51 18.07 -19.19
C TYR A 236 5.34 18.14 -17.90
N HIS A 237 6.49 17.47 -17.81
CA HIS A 237 7.37 17.41 -16.64
C HIS A 237 6.66 16.91 -15.37
N LEU A 238 5.76 15.94 -15.52
CA LEU A 238 4.98 15.39 -14.41
C LEU A 238 5.68 14.21 -13.74
N VAL A 239 6.42 13.40 -14.50
CA VAL A 239 7.17 12.27 -13.94
C VAL A 239 8.46 12.77 -13.30
N ASN A 240 8.61 12.55 -12.00
CA ASN A 240 9.79 12.97 -11.24
C ASN A 240 10.26 11.87 -10.28
N LYS A 241 11.33 12.15 -9.55
CA LYS A 241 11.86 11.24 -8.54
C LYS A 241 10.80 10.89 -7.50
N ASP A 242 10.75 9.62 -7.12
CA ASP A 242 9.78 9.05 -6.18
C ASP A 242 8.32 9.06 -6.67
N SER A 243 8.04 9.34 -7.97
CA SER A 243 6.72 9.11 -8.57
C SER A 243 6.37 7.63 -8.55
N LEU A 244 5.09 7.31 -8.33
CA LEU A 244 4.54 5.96 -8.33
C LEU A 244 3.77 5.70 -9.62
N ILE A 245 4.28 4.80 -10.43
CA ILE A 245 3.69 4.36 -11.70
C ILE A 245 3.06 3.00 -11.44
N VAL A 246 1.73 2.95 -11.47
CA VAL A 246 0.96 1.80 -10.99
C VAL A 246 0.53 0.91 -12.15
N HIS A 247 0.47 -0.40 -11.92
CA HIS A 247 0.13 -1.50 -12.83
C HIS A 247 1.20 -1.82 -13.88
N GLY A 248 1.31 -1.04 -14.95
CA GLY A 248 2.27 -1.27 -16.03
C GLY A 248 2.10 -2.60 -16.76
N VAL A 249 0.86 -3.11 -16.91
CA VAL A 249 0.58 -4.39 -17.58
C VAL A 249 0.99 -4.33 -19.05
N TYR A 250 0.69 -3.20 -19.72
CA TYR A 250 0.96 -2.96 -21.13
C TYR A 250 2.03 -1.89 -21.39
N ILE A 251 2.82 -1.55 -20.36
CA ILE A 251 3.86 -0.53 -20.45
C ILE A 251 4.96 -0.92 -21.45
N SER A 252 5.38 0.01 -22.29
CA SER A 252 6.44 -0.20 -23.29
C SER A 252 7.84 -0.08 -22.69
N ASP A 253 8.87 -0.59 -23.41
CA ASP A 253 10.26 -0.46 -22.97
C ASP A 253 10.76 0.99 -22.96
N LYS A 254 10.26 1.84 -23.86
CA LYS A 254 10.53 3.28 -23.86
C LYS A 254 10.02 3.97 -22.60
N GLU A 255 8.82 3.60 -22.17
CA GLU A 255 8.24 4.13 -20.95
C GLU A 255 9.00 3.66 -19.71
N LEU A 256 9.45 2.40 -19.68
CA LEU A 256 10.32 1.90 -18.61
C LEU A 256 11.65 2.67 -18.53
N ASP A 257 12.21 3.10 -19.67
CA ASP A 257 13.39 3.95 -19.67
C ASP A 257 13.10 5.34 -19.06
N ILE A 258 11.90 5.89 -19.27
CA ILE A 258 11.46 7.13 -18.58
C ILE A 258 11.37 6.89 -17.07
N VAL A 259 10.73 5.81 -16.61
CA VAL A 259 10.63 5.45 -15.19
C VAL A 259 12.02 5.40 -14.55
N LYS A 260 12.96 4.67 -15.17
CA LYS A 260 14.34 4.53 -14.70
C LYS A 260 15.05 5.89 -14.63
N ASN A 261 15.02 6.65 -15.71
CA ASN A 261 15.76 7.91 -15.85
C ASN A 261 15.22 9.00 -14.91
N ARG A 262 13.93 8.97 -14.58
CA ARG A 262 13.30 9.89 -13.64
C ARG A 262 13.43 9.45 -12.18
N GLY A 263 13.90 8.22 -11.91
CA GLY A 263 13.98 7.66 -10.56
C GLY A 263 12.61 7.41 -9.94
N ALA A 264 11.63 7.09 -10.77
CA ALA A 264 10.29 6.69 -10.36
C ALA A 264 10.23 5.21 -9.97
N TYR A 265 9.14 4.79 -9.35
CA TYR A 265 8.89 3.43 -8.88
C TYR A 265 7.76 2.80 -9.68
N MET A 266 7.89 1.51 -9.98
CA MET A 266 6.76 0.71 -10.41
C MET A 266 6.03 0.15 -9.18
N VAL A 267 4.70 0.20 -9.19
CA VAL A 267 3.85 -0.45 -8.17
C VAL A 267 2.94 -1.45 -8.87
N VAL A 268 3.02 -2.71 -8.48
CA VAL A 268 2.24 -3.79 -9.09
C VAL A 268 1.13 -4.25 -8.15
N ASN A 269 -0.04 -4.59 -8.73
CA ASN A 269 -1.23 -5.03 -8.00
C ASN A 269 -1.71 -6.38 -8.55
N PRO A 270 -1.03 -7.49 -8.19
CA PRO A 270 -1.24 -8.78 -8.82
C PRO A 270 -2.68 -9.29 -8.76
N SER A 271 -3.30 -9.23 -7.57
CA SER A 271 -4.67 -9.73 -7.38
C SER A 271 -5.71 -8.88 -8.13
N SER A 272 -5.53 -7.56 -8.18
CA SER A 272 -6.43 -6.67 -8.91
C SER A 272 -6.38 -6.92 -10.41
N ASN A 273 -5.18 -7.02 -10.98
CA ASN A 273 -5.02 -7.32 -12.40
C ASN A 273 -5.68 -8.64 -12.80
N LEU A 274 -5.59 -9.66 -11.93
CA LEU A 274 -6.29 -10.94 -12.10
C LEU A 274 -7.80 -10.78 -12.05
N ASN A 275 -8.30 -10.11 -11.01
CA ASN A 275 -9.74 -9.92 -10.81
C ASN A 275 -10.39 -9.16 -11.97
N ASN A 276 -9.71 -8.14 -12.48
CA ASN A 276 -10.17 -7.29 -13.58
C ASN A 276 -9.90 -7.91 -14.96
N ALA A 277 -9.23 -9.08 -15.01
CA ALA A 277 -8.86 -9.79 -16.23
C ALA A 277 -8.10 -8.92 -17.26
N VAL A 278 -7.34 -7.91 -16.76
CA VAL A 278 -6.59 -6.98 -17.63
C VAL A 278 -5.25 -7.54 -18.11
N GLY A 279 -4.78 -8.64 -17.52
CA GLY A 279 -3.52 -9.29 -17.90
C GLY A 279 -2.57 -9.49 -16.73
N ILE A 280 -1.36 -9.93 -17.03
CA ILE A 280 -0.30 -10.18 -16.05
C ILE A 280 0.85 -9.20 -16.30
N THR A 281 1.19 -8.40 -15.28
CA THR A 281 2.38 -7.53 -15.31
C THR A 281 3.65 -8.37 -15.35
N ASP A 282 4.54 -8.10 -16.31
CA ASP A 282 5.85 -8.74 -16.38
C ASP A 282 6.87 -8.03 -15.48
N ILE A 283 6.86 -8.39 -14.21
CA ILE A 283 7.74 -7.81 -13.18
C ILE A 283 9.22 -8.03 -13.54
N LYS A 284 9.55 -9.12 -14.22
CA LYS A 284 10.93 -9.43 -14.62
C LYS A 284 11.53 -8.32 -15.48
N ARG A 285 10.77 -7.77 -16.45
CA ARG A 285 11.22 -6.65 -17.29
C ARG A 285 11.60 -5.41 -16.47
N PHE A 286 10.89 -5.13 -15.40
CA PHE A 286 11.19 -3.99 -14.53
C PHE A 286 12.51 -4.19 -13.78
N LEU A 287 12.69 -5.40 -13.23
CA LEU A 287 13.89 -5.77 -12.48
C LEU A 287 15.13 -5.86 -13.40
N ASP A 288 14.98 -6.37 -14.63
CA ASP A 288 16.07 -6.43 -15.61
C ASP A 288 16.58 -5.02 -16.00
N LYS A 289 15.73 -4.00 -15.87
CA LYS A 289 16.10 -2.59 -16.07
C LYS A 289 16.54 -1.88 -14.76
N ASP A 290 16.70 -2.60 -13.66
CA ASP A 290 17.00 -2.04 -12.32
C ASP A 290 16.00 -1.00 -11.83
N ILE A 291 14.74 -1.08 -12.26
CA ILE A 291 13.67 -0.22 -11.76
C ILE A 291 13.20 -0.74 -10.41
N PRO A 292 13.09 0.11 -9.37
CA PRO A 292 12.56 -0.33 -8.09
C PRO A 292 11.06 -0.65 -8.19
N VAL A 293 10.69 -1.87 -7.76
CA VAL A 293 9.30 -2.35 -7.75
C VAL A 293 8.81 -2.45 -6.32
N MET A 294 7.58 -2.01 -6.09
CA MET A 294 6.83 -2.22 -4.86
C MET A 294 5.52 -2.94 -5.17
N VAL A 295 4.84 -3.44 -4.14
CA VAL A 295 3.59 -4.19 -4.27
C VAL A 295 2.47 -3.47 -3.53
N GLY A 296 1.33 -3.31 -4.19
CA GLY A 296 0.08 -2.81 -3.66
C GLY A 296 -1.03 -3.85 -3.74
N ASN A 297 -2.22 -3.50 -3.27
CA ASN A 297 -3.41 -4.34 -3.34
C ASN A 297 -4.54 -3.73 -4.19
N ASP A 298 -4.36 -2.49 -4.62
CA ASP A 298 -5.42 -1.73 -5.29
C ASP A 298 -6.69 -1.64 -4.44
N GLY A 299 -7.84 -2.10 -4.95
CA GLY A 299 -9.11 -2.07 -4.24
C GLY A 299 -9.56 -3.40 -3.64
N LEU A 300 -8.70 -4.43 -3.55
CA LEU A 300 -9.14 -5.78 -3.20
C LEU A 300 -8.77 -6.21 -1.77
N SER A 301 -7.77 -7.07 -1.64
CA SER A 301 -7.38 -7.70 -0.37
C SER A 301 -6.49 -6.79 0.47
N SER A 302 -6.67 -6.81 1.79
CA SER A 302 -5.73 -6.13 2.71
C SER A 302 -4.53 -7.01 3.11
N SER A 303 -4.35 -8.19 2.48
CA SER A 303 -3.28 -9.14 2.79
C SER A 303 -2.10 -8.99 1.84
N MET A 304 -1.04 -8.33 2.27
CA MET A 304 0.19 -8.22 1.48
C MET A 304 0.87 -9.57 1.26
N ALA A 305 0.68 -10.54 2.15
CA ALA A 305 1.22 -11.89 1.97
C ALA A 305 0.70 -12.56 0.68
N ILE A 306 -0.61 -12.41 0.40
CA ILE A 306 -1.24 -12.91 -0.84
C ILE A 306 -0.68 -12.16 -2.05
N GLU A 307 -0.54 -10.84 -1.97
CA GLU A 307 -0.03 -10.02 -3.08
C GLU A 307 1.41 -10.42 -3.45
N TYR A 308 2.27 -10.64 -2.46
CA TYR A 308 3.65 -11.11 -2.70
C TYR A 308 3.70 -12.51 -3.31
N GLN A 309 2.81 -13.44 -2.91
CA GLN A 309 2.73 -14.76 -3.53
C GLN A 309 2.25 -14.68 -4.97
N ASN A 310 1.20 -13.89 -5.23
CA ASN A 310 0.69 -13.69 -6.58
C ASN A 310 1.72 -13.00 -7.48
N ALA A 311 2.50 -12.04 -6.97
CA ALA A 311 3.59 -11.41 -7.73
C ALA A 311 4.61 -12.45 -8.24
N LEU A 312 5.01 -13.41 -7.40
CA LEU A 312 5.93 -14.47 -7.80
C LEU A 312 5.29 -15.42 -8.82
N TYR A 313 4.12 -15.99 -8.49
CA TYR A 313 3.52 -17.06 -9.28
C TYR A 313 3.05 -16.59 -10.64
N LEU A 314 2.48 -15.38 -10.72
CA LEU A 314 2.05 -14.80 -11.98
C LEU A 314 3.23 -14.42 -12.90
N THR A 315 4.34 -13.96 -12.32
CA THR A 315 5.55 -13.70 -13.13
C THR A 315 6.14 -14.99 -13.69
N HIS A 316 6.10 -16.10 -12.92
CA HIS A 316 6.48 -17.42 -13.44
C HIS A 316 5.58 -17.83 -14.60
N LEU A 317 4.26 -17.69 -14.46
CA LEU A 317 3.30 -18.03 -15.50
C LEU A 317 3.47 -17.15 -16.74
N LYS A 318 3.64 -15.83 -16.56
CA LYS A 318 3.84 -14.86 -17.67
C LYS A 318 5.06 -15.18 -18.51
N ASN A 319 6.14 -15.64 -17.87
CA ASN A 319 7.42 -15.94 -18.53
C ASN A 319 7.60 -17.44 -18.86
N GLU A 320 6.61 -18.28 -18.56
CA GLU A 320 6.68 -19.75 -18.71
C GLU A 320 7.97 -20.35 -18.10
N SER A 321 8.42 -19.76 -16.98
CA SER A 321 9.69 -20.10 -16.35
C SER A 321 9.61 -20.04 -14.82
N PRO A 322 9.92 -21.15 -14.11
CA PRO A 322 9.93 -21.16 -12.63
C PRO A 322 11.11 -20.37 -12.04
N THR A 323 12.02 -19.88 -12.88
CA THR A 323 13.18 -19.08 -12.45
C THR A 323 13.12 -17.63 -12.91
N ALA A 324 12.02 -17.20 -13.54
CA ALA A 324 11.83 -15.81 -13.97
C ALA A 324 11.89 -14.82 -12.81
N LEU A 325 11.39 -15.25 -11.65
CA LEU A 325 11.47 -14.53 -10.38
C LEU A 325 11.81 -15.55 -9.27
N ASN A 326 12.41 -15.08 -8.19
CA ASN A 326 12.62 -15.89 -7.00
C ASN A 326 12.28 -15.10 -5.73
N ILE A 327 12.25 -15.76 -4.59
CA ILE A 327 11.84 -15.13 -3.33
C ILE A 327 12.76 -13.98 -2.89
N SER A 328 14.02 -13.94 -3.32
CA SER A 328 14.91 -12.80 -3.01
C SER A 328 14.48 -11.52 -3.75
N HIS A 329 13.86 -11.63 -4.93
CA HIS A 329 13.26 -10.49 -5.61
C HIS A 329 12.02 -9.99 -4.84
N ILE A 330 11.20 -10.89 -4.29
CA ILE A 330 10.08 -10.50 -3.42
C ILE A 330 10.60 -9.77 -2.18
N LEU A 331 11.66 -10.28 -1.56
CA LEU A 331 12.31 -9.63 -0.42
C LEU A 331 12.84 -8.23 -0.79
N LYS A 332 13.38 -8.06 -2.01
CA LYS A 332 13.79 -6.74 -2.53
C LYS A 332 12.60 -5.79 -2.67
N MET A 333 11.44 -6.27 -3.14
CA MET A 333 10.22 -5.44 -3.23
C MET A 333 9.71 -5.00 -1.86
N ILE A 334 9.75 -5.87 -0.85
CA ILE A 334 9.44 -5.54 0.55
C ILE A 334 10.38 -4.43 1.04
N ASN A 335 11.68 -4.57 0.82
CA ASN A 335 12.67 -3.57 1.24
C ASN A 335 12.53 -2.24 0.48
N ASN A 336 12.23 -2.27 -0.83
CA ASN A 336 11.95 -1.05 -1.60
C ASN A 336 10.80 -0.24 -0.98
N ALA A 337 9.75 -0.90 -0.49
CA ALA A 337 8.63 -0.23 0.16
C ALA A 337 9.05 0.44 1.48
N TYR A 338 9.89 -0.23 2.29
CA TYR A 338 10.44 0.38 3.50
C TYR A 338 11.37 1.57 3.19
N GLU A 339 12.22 1.45 2.18
CA GLU A 339 13.09 2.55 1.76
C GLU A 339 12.31 3.75 1.26
N TYR A 340 11.28 3.51 0.44
CA TYR A 340 10.37 4.56 -0.03
C TYR A 340 9.69 5.28 1.14
N VAL A 341 9.02 4.53 2.00
CA VAL A 341 8.33 5.07 3.17
C VAL A 341 9.30 5.78 4.12
N GLY A 342 10.46 5.18 4.38
CA GLY A 342 11.49 5.75 5.25
C GLY A 342 11.93 7.14 4.79
N ARG A 343 12.15 7.32 3.47
CA ARG A 343 12.47 8.64 2.91
C ARG A 343 11.30 9.60 2.95
N ARG A 344 10.09 9.12 2.63
CA ARG A 344 8.91 9.99 2.56
C ARG A 344 8.44 10.48 3.94
N LEU A 345 8.60 9.68 4.98
CA LEU A 345 8.21 10.02 6.36
C LEU A 345 9.38 10.45 7.26
N ASP A 346 10.60 10.44 6.74
CA ASP A 346 11.84 10.72 7.50
C ASP A 346 11.98 9.86 8.76
N ILE A 347 11.83 8.53 8.60
CA ILE A 347 11.92 7.54 9.67
C ILE A 347 12.78 6.34 9.26
N LYS A 348 13.33 5.65 10.26
CA LYS A 348 13.95 4.33 10.07
C LYS A 348 12.89 3.26 10.32
N ILE A 349 12.46 2.55 9.27
CA ILE A 349 11.40 1.54 9.29
C ILE A 349 11.82 0.25 8.58
N GLY A 350 11.16 -0.86 8.89
CA GLY A 350 11.33 -2.14 8.18
C GLY A 350 12.44 -3.04 8.74
N LYS A 351 13.05 -2.67 9.87
CA LYS A 351 14.04 -3.51 10.57
C LYS A 351 13.78 -3.54 12.06
N ILE A 352 14.23 -4.63 12.69
CA ILE A 352 14.19 -4.80 14.14
C ILE A 352 15.60 -4.53 14.67
N GLN A 353 15.97 -3.24 14.70
CA GLN A 353 17.32 -2.77 15.07
C GLN A 353 17.22 -1.48 15.88
N ASN A 354 18.28 -1.19 16.66
CA ASN A 354 18.37 0.03 17.44
C ASN A 354 18.16 1.28 16.58
N GLY A 355 17.32 2.20 17.04
CA GLY A 355 16.98 3.47 16.40
C GLY A 355 15.91 3.37 15.30
N PHE A 356 15.37 2.18 15.00
CA PHE A 356 14.21 2.00 14.13
C PHE A 356 12.92 2.21 14.92
N VAL A 357 11.84 2.61 14.22
CA VAL A 357 10.51 2.68 14.83
C VAL A 357 10.04 1.30 15.27
N SER A 358 9.32 1.24 16.38
CA SER A 358 8.80 -0.01 16.94
C SER A 358 7.50 -0.43 16.24
N ASP A 359 7.63 -0.67 14.93
CA ASP A 359 6.58 -1.13 14.03
C ASP A 359 6.87 -2.60 13.67
N PHE A 360 6.31 -3.53 14.44
CA PHE A 360 6.53 -4.96 14.26
C PHE A 360 5.31 -5.79 14.70
N MET A 361 5.29 -7.04 14.28
CA MET A 361 4.22 -7.98 14.58
C MET A 361 4.75 -9.31 15.10
N LEU A 362 3.99 -9.93 15.98
CA LEU A 362 4.18 -11.30 16.45
C LEU A 362 3.27 -12.24 15.66
N VAL A 363 3.86 -13.24 15.05
CA VAL A 363 3.14 -14.22 14.23
C VAL A 363 3.40 -15.62 14.76
N PRO A 364 2.34 -16.40 15.08
CA PRO A 364 2.49 -17.80 15.45
C PRO A 364 3.08 -18.59 14.28
N TYR A 365 4.22 -19.22 14.50
CA TYR A 365 4.83 -20.08 13.50
C TYR A 365 5.68 -21.16 14.16
N THR A 366 5.47 -22.42 13.78
CA THR A 366 6.30 -23.55 14.19
C THR A 366 6.97 -24.12 12.94
N PRO A 367 8.28 -23.93 12.77
CA PRO A 367 8.99 -24.50 11.64
C PRO A 367 9.08 -26.03 11.80
N PHE A 368 8.81 -26.78 10.73
CA PHE A 368 8.97 -28.25 10.69
C PHE A 368 10.38 -28.67 10.31
N THR A 369 11.20 -27.76 9.85
CA THR A 369 12.63 -27.93 9.53
C THR A 369 13.44 -26.82 10.19
N ASP A 370 14.75 -26.98 10.29
CA ASP A 370 15.62 -25.98 10.90
C ASP A 370 15.52 -24.62 10.18
N MET A 371 15.32 -23.57 10.96
CA MET A 371 15.23 -22.19 10.47
C MET A 371 16.49 -21.42 10.86
N ASN A 372 17.09 -20.72 9.89
CA ASN A 372 18.31 -19.93 10.06
C ASN A 372 18.36 -18.77 9.05
N ASN A 373 19.41 -17.96 9.08
CA ASN A 373 19.55 -16.81 8.18
C ASN A 373 19.40 -17.12 6.69
N SER A 374 19.86 -18.31 6.25
CA SER A 374 19.86 -18.63 4.82
C SER A 374 18.50 -19.08 4.28
N ASN A 375 17.59 -19.51 5.16
CA ASN A 375 16.30 -20.08 4.77
C ASN A 375 15.08 -19.42 5.43
N ALA A 376 15.27 -18.49 6.35
CA ALA A 376 14.18 -17.84 7.11
C ALA A 376 13.09 -17.25 6.19
N PHE A 377 13.47 -16.56 5.10
CA PHE A 377 12.48 -16.02 4.19
C PHE A 377 11.73 -17.12 3.41
N GLY A 378 12.36 -18.26 3.12
CA GLY A 378 11.69 -19.43 2.54
C GLY A 378 10.60 -19.98 3.46
N HIS A 379 10.88 -20.10 4.77
CA HIS A 379 9.87 -20.47 5.78
C HIS A 379 8.70 -19.49 5.80
N ILE A 380 8.97 -18.19 5.72
CA ILE A 380 7.92 -17.15 5.71
C ILE A 380 7.10 -17.24 4.43
N PHE A 381 7.74 -17.25 3.28
CA PHE A 381 7.06 -17.18 1.98
C PHE A 381 6.20 -18.42 1.71
N TYR A 382 6.76 -19.62 1.90
CA TYR A 382 6.06 -20.87 1.59
C TYR A 382 5.28 -21.46 2.78
N GLY A 383 5.72 -21.20 4.00
CA GLY A 383 5.13 -21.80 5.21
C GLY A 383 4.13 -20.87 5.92
N LEU A 384 4.41 -19.56 5.96
CA LEU A 384 3.62 -18.62 6.74
C LEU A 384 2.62 -17.81 5.88
N PHE A 385 3.04 -17.29 4.73
CA PHE A 385 2.20 -16.44 3.89
C PHE A 385 0.87 -17.07 3.46
N PRO A 386 0.76 -18.39 3.15
CA PRO A 386 -0.51 -18.98 2.76
C PRO A 386 -1.63 -18.82 3.79
N ASN A 387 -1.29 -18.72 5.07
CA ASN A 387 -2.23 -18.58 6.19
C ASN A 387 -1.79 -17.45 7.14
N PHE A 388 -1.33 -16.36 6.58
CA PHE A 388 -0.76 -15.26 7.36
C PHE A 388 -1.81 -14.58 8.25
N ARG A 389 -1.56 -14.63 9.58
CA ARG A 389 -2.38 -13.95 10.60
C ARG A 389 -1.49 -13.57 11.78
N PRO A 390 -1.17 -12.28 11.97
CA PRO A 390 -0.43 -11.85 13.14
C PRO A 390 -1.30 -11.94 14.39
N ASN A 391 -0.67 -12.33 15.49
CA ASN A 391 -1.29 -12.39 16.81
C ASN A 391 -1.29 -11.02 17.47
N ASP A 392 -0.17 -10.34 17.42
CA ASP A 392 -0.02 -8.99 17.97
C ASP A 392 0.63 -8.07 16.92
N VAL A 393 0.15 -6.82 16.84
CA VAL A 393 0.70 -5.80 15.94
C VAL A 393 0.99 -4.54 16.73
N TYR A 394 2.24 -4.08 16.63
CA TYR A 394 2.72 -2.87 17.28
C TYR A 394 3.01 -1.78 16.26
N VAL A 395 2.62 -0.56 16.57
CA VAL A 395 2.96 0.65 15.80
C VAL A 395 3.45 1.71 16.79
N SER A 396 4.66 2.22 16.55
CA SER A 396 5.33 3.12 17.50
C SER A 396 5.23 2.59 18.95
N GLY A 397 5.47 1.28 19.11
CA GLY A 397 5.43 0.57 20.40
C GLY A 397 4.06 0.41 21.05
N LYS A 398 2.96 0.86 20.43
CA LYS A 398 1.58 0.65 20.90
C LYS A 398 1.05 -0.66 20.34
N ASN A 399 0.53 -1.54 21.19
CA ASN A 399 -0.11 -2.79 20.76
C ASN A 399 -1.53 -2.49 20.24
N LEU A 400 -1.72 -2.48 18.92
CA LEU A 400 -2.99 -2.15 18.27
C LEU A 400 -3.82 -3.39 17.94
N VAL A 401 -3.19 -4.55 17.75
CA VAL A 401 -3.85 -5.86 17.64
C VAL A 401 -3.27 -6.76 18.70
N LYS A 402 -4.11 -7.38 19.51
CA LYS A 402 -3.72 -8.29 20.58
C LYS A 402 -4.52 -9.59 20.47
N ASN A 403 -3.82 -10.72 20.44
CA ASN A 403 -4.43 -12.05 20.26
C ASN A 403 -5.35 -12.10 19.01
N GLY A 404 -4.92 -11.51 17.90
CA GLY A 404 -5.65 -11.49 16.63
C GLY A 404 -6.87 -10.58 16.57
N VAL A 405 -7.09 -9.71 17.59
CA VAL A 405 -8.22 -8.78 17.63
C VAL A 405 -7.77 -7.35 17.91
N LEU A 406 -8.50 -6.38 17.37
CA LEU A 406 -8.24 -4.95 17.63
C LEU A 406 -8.29 -4.63 19.13
N SER A 407 -7.27 -3.95 19.65
CA SER A 407 -7.14 -3.65 21.08
C SER A 407 -8.08 -2.54 21.54
N SER A 408 -8.36 -1.55 20.67
CA SER A 408 -9.12 -0.36 21.01
C SER A 408 -10.63 -0.60 21.01
N LYS A 409 -11.29 -0.37 22.16
CA LYS A 409 -12.75 -0.37 22.27
C LYS A 409 -13.38 0.76 21.42
N LYS A 410 -12.71 1.91 21.33
CA LYS A 410 -13.16 3.03 20.49
C LYS A 410 -13.23 2.62 19.03
N VAL A 411 -12.17 1.98 18.49
CA VAL A 411 -12.13 1.52 17.12
C VAL A 411 -13.24 0.49 16.83
N LYS A 412 -13.51 -0.43 17.76
CA LYS A 412 -14.62 -1.39 17.62
C LYS A 412 -15.98 -0.70 17.52
N ASN A 413 -16.19 0.37 18.27
CA ASN A 413 -17.43 1.16 18.19
C ASN A 413 -17.51 1.92 16.84
N GLU A 414 -16.41 2.53 16.38
CA GLU A 414 -16.36 3.21 15.08
C GLU A 414 -16.66 2.24 13.92
N LEU A 415 -16.21 0.96 13.98
CA LEU A 415 -16.53 -0.06 13.00
C LEU A 415 -18.03 -0.39 12.94
N GLN A 416 -18.74 -0.36 14.08
CA GLN A 416 -20.20 -0.52 14.08
C GLN A 416 -20.90 0.64 13.37
N ILE A 417 -20.35 1.85 13.50
CA ILE A 417 -20.87 3.03 12.80
C ILE A 417 -20.53 2.95 11.30
N ALA A 418 -19.36 2.46 10.94
CA ALA A 418 -18.95 2.28 9.54
C ALA A 418 -19.95 1.46 8.71
N ASN A 419 -20.58 0.42 9.32
CA ASN A 419 -21.63 -0.36 8.69
C ASN A 419 -22.87 0.47 8.28
N LYS A 420 -23.18 1.53 9.02
CA LYS A 420 -24.31 2.42 8.67
C LYS A 420 -23.96 3.26 7.43
N TYR A 421 -22.73 3.77 7.38
CA TYR A 421 -22.26 4.58 6.24
C TYR A 421 -22.05 3.77 4.97
N SER A 422 -21.62 2.50 5.08
CA SER A 422 -21.62 1.60 3.92
C SER A 422 -23.01 1.35 3.36
N ALA A 423 -24.00 1.11 4.24
CA ALA A 423 -25.40 0.94 3.82
C ALA A 423 -25.98 2.22 3.19
N GLU A 424 -25.64 3.40 3.71
CA GLU A 424 -26.05 4.66 3.12
C GLU A 424 -25.39 4.91 1.76
N LEU A 425 -24.10 4.63 1.61
CA LEU A 425 -23.41 4.69 0.33
C LEU A 425 -24.09 3.77 -0.70
N TRP A 426 -24.41 2.52 -0.31
CA TRP A 426 -25.10 1.58 -1.19
C TRP A 426 -26.46 2.08 -1.65
N LYS A 427 -27.21 2.77 -0.78
CA LYS A 427 -28.47 3.40 -1.15
C LYS A 427 -28.25 4.48 -2.21
N ARG A 428 -27.29 5.41 -1.98
CA ARG A 428 -26.94 6.49 -2.92
C ARG A 428 -26.46 5.97 -4.29
N VAL A 429 -25.77 4.83 -4.33
CA VAL A 429 -25.25 4.22 -5.57
C VAL A 429 -26.36 3.54 -6.37
N LYS A 430 -27.44 3.08 -5.70
CA LYS A 430 -28.59 2.42 -6.35
C LYS A 430 -29.67 3.40 -6.83
N GLU A 431 -29.66 4.63 -6.30
CA GLU A 431 -30.48 5.76 -6.76
C GLU A 431 -29.88 6.41 -8.04
#